data_7f8169405d77bac88e4dc5b6035aff5b
#
_entry.id   7f8169405d77bac88e4dc5b6035aff5b
#
_cell.length_a   1.000
_cell.length_b   1.000
_cell.length_c   1.000
_cell.angle_alpha   90.00
_cell.angle_beta   90.00
_cell.angle_gamma   90.00
#
_symmetry.space_group_name_H-M   'P 1'
#
loop_
_entity.id
_entity.type
_entity.pdbx_description
1 polymer ?
#
loop_
_entity_poly.entity_id
_entity_poly.type
_entity_poly.pdbx_seq_one_letter_code
_entity_poly.pdbx_strand_id
1 'polypeptide(L)'
;SEMCIRDSPNTVPAGAGTDLEESNMVFGLLKDIKNGEYRTIATPAEIATIVADGHTALVQRGAGEKAGFEDQEYEKAGARLVDTMEDIYGQADFVTKVKELEPCEFPLLRKGQIIFTCIHPAAHPQEVQAILDSGCIAFTAEDCHRYGSPNCEAAGKQGALMGLESMLSINGGKGKFVSGLGGAPAMRVLILGGGTVGQAALSVLYALGARVTVMDINIGILRTLKRQYQEHIDTMLCTKENIAQLLPDTDMVLNCVKWPKGCNDFLIDRSMLKLMGKGSVIVDISNDDNGAIESFHETTHENPRYIEEGVVHYCVSNIPGAIANSTSIAYAASVIPHFRAILNHGVAEACVRDGFLCLLYTSPSPRDTERSR
;
A
#
# COMPACT_ATOMS: atom_id res chain seq x y z
N SER A 1 16.51 -15.24 15.03
CA SER A 1 17.73 -16.07 14.93
C SER A 1 18.45 -15.72 13.65
N GLU A 2 19.68 -15.27 13.88
CA GLU A 2 20.66 -14.92 12.87
C GLU A 2 20.87 -16.04 11.86
N MET A 3 20.89 -15.68 10.59
CA MET A 3 21.67 -16.42 9.62
C MET A 3 22.34 -15.42 8.69
N CYS A 4 23.46 -14.92 9.19
CA CYS A 4 24.43 -14.16 8.43
C CYS A 4 25.07 -15.02 7.37
N ILE A 5 25.19 -14.42 6.21
CA ILE A 5 26.07 -14.80 5.12
C ILE A 5 27.49 -14.96 5.63
N ARG A 6 28.09 -16.14 5.48
CA ARG A 6 29.53 -16.33 5.41
C ARG A 6 29.87 -17.28 4.28
N ASP A 7 30.91 -16.84 3.58
CA ASP A 7 31.86 -17.55 2.73
C ASP A 7 31.59 -17.64 1.22
N SER A 8 32.14 -16.62 0.54
CA SER A 8 33.00 -16.88 -0.64
C SER A 8 33.98 -15.71 -0.79
N PRO A 9 35.29 -15.97 -0.80
CA PRO A 9 36.29 -14.96 -1.07
C PRO A 9 36.46 -14.84 -2.59
N ASN A 10 35.87 -13.83 -3.19
CA ASN A 10 36.33 -13.32 -4.48
C ASN A 10 37.00 -11.99 -4.27
N THR A 11 38.30 -12.02 -4.27
CA THR A 11 39.21 -10.87 -4.32
C THR A 11 38.86 -9.99 -5.50
N VAL A 12 38.36 -8.80 -5.18
CA VAL A 12 38.30 -7.70 -6.11
C VAL A 12 39.71 -7.11 -6.21
N PRO A 13 40.30 -6.92 -7.40
CA PRO A 13 41.59 -6.28 -7.54
C PRO A 13 41.46 -4.81 -7.08
N ALA A 14 42.28 -4.41 -6.11
CA ALA A 14 42.50 -3.03 -5.79
C ALA A 14 43.29 -2.39 -6.95
N GLY A 15 42.74 -1.36 -7.56
CA GLY A 15 43.49 -0.54 -8.49
C GLY A 15 42.70 -0.14 -9.74
N ALA A 16 41.88 0.88 -9.62
CA ALA A 16 41.66 1.94 -10.63
C ALA A 16 40.89 3.05 -9.94
N GLY A 17 41.54 4.13 -9.64
CA GLY A 17 40.87 5.42 -9.44
C GLY A 17 40.22 5.76 -10.77
N THR A 18 38.92 5.51 -10.84
CA THR A 18 38.09 6.07 -11.91
C THR A 18 37.38 7.26 -11.34
N ASP A 19 37.64 8.40 -11.94
CA ASP A 19 36.72 9.52 -11.93
C ASP A 19 35.33 8.94 -12.16
N LEU A 20 34.48 8.99 -11.15
CA LEU A 20 33.07 8.69 -11.30
C LEU A 20 32.53 9.82 -12.19
N GLU A 21 32.49 9.59 -13.50
CA GLU A 21 31.61 10.35 -14.36
C GLU A 21 30.21 10.22 -13.70
N GLU A 22 29.69 11.34 -13.22
CA GLU A 22 28.31 11.44 -12.75
C GLU A 22 27.43 10.96 -13.90
N SER A 23 26.99 9.70 -13.84
CA SER A 23 26.21 9.11 -14.91
C SER A 23 24.81 9.74 -14.86
N ASN A 24 24.59 10.70 -15.77
CA ASN A 24 23.26 11.28 -15.98
C ASN A 24 22.30 10.17 -16.41
N MET A 25 21.47 9.70 -15.48
CA MET A 25 20.41 8.72 -15.76
C MET A 25 19.12 9.41 -16.17
N VAL A 26 18.33 8.75 -17.00
CA VAL A 26 17.00 9.21 -17.40
C VAL A 26 15.95 8.54 -16.52
N PHE A 27 15.32 9.34 -15.65
CA PHE A 27 14.18 8.93 -14.83
C PHE A 27 12.89 9.10 -15.60
N GLY A 28 12.01 8.11 -15.58
CA GLY A 28 10.71 8.10 -16.26
C GLY A 28 9.56 7.88 -15.30
N LEU A 29 8.66 8.85 -15.21
CA LEU A 29 7.40 8.75 -14.46
C LEU A 29 6.25 8.43 -15.43
N LEU A 30 5.64 7.27 -15.29
CA LEU A 30 4.46 6.87 -16.04
C LEU A 30 3.17 7.41 -15.41
N LYS A 31 2.19 7.67 -16.25
CA LYS A 31 0.79 7.78 -15.85
C LYS A 31 0.27 6.38 -15.55
N ASP A 32 -0.30 6.18 -14.35
CA ASP A 32 -0.91 4.91 -14.02
C ASP A 32 -2.20 4.70 -14.83
N ILE A 33 -2.34 3.52 -15.44
CA ILE A 33 -3.46 3.17 -16.31
C ILE A 33 -4.47 2.23 -15.62
N LYS A 34 -4.17 1.77 -14.40
CA LYS A 34 -5.08 0.92 -13.65
C LYS A 34 -6.37 1.67 -13.31
N ASN A 35 -7.50 1.02 -13.51
CA ASN A 35 -8.79 1.63 -13.18
C ASN A 35 -8.87 1.94 -11.68
N GLY A 36 -9.36 3.14 -11.35
CA GLY A 36 -9.45 3.60 -9.96
C GLY A 36 -8.12 3.99 -9.31
N GLU A 37 -7.00 4.03 -10.08
CA GLU A 37 -5.72 4.58 -9.60
C GLU A 37 -5.61 6.06 -9.99
N TYR A 38 -5.52 6.90 -8.99
CA TYR A 38 -5.44 8.37 -9.16
C TYR A 38 -4.16 8.96 -8.60
N ARG A 39 -3.34 8.15 -7.91
CA ARG A 39 -2.06 8.58 -7.30
C ARG A 39 -0.96 8.69 -8.32
N THR A 40 0.07 9.46 -7.95
CA THR A 40 1.40 9.41 -8.56
C THR A 40 2.45 9.03 -7.51
N ILE A 41 3.54 8.39 -7.93
CA ILE A 41 4.62 7.97 -7.03
C ILE A 41 5.73 9.04 -6.90
N ALA A 42 5.73 10.03 -7.77
CA ALA A 42 6.61 11.19 -7.69
C ALA A 42 5.82 12.46 -8.00
N THR A 43 5.90 13.44 -7.11
CA THR A 43 5.30 14.77 -7.30
C THR A 43 6.30 15.73 -7.96
N PRO A 44 5.91 16.94 -8.36
CA PRO A 44 6.86 17.94 -8.86
C PRO A 44 8.04 18.21 -7.94
N ALA A 45 7.88 18.06 -6.61
CA ALA A 45 8.95 18.25 -5.64
C ALA A 45 10.06 17.19 -5.76
N GLU A 46 9.69 15.91 -5.93
CA GLU A 46 10.65 14.82 -6.14
C GLU A 46 11.34 14.97 -7.50
N ILE A 47 10.59 15.38 -8.53
CA ILE A 47 11.16 15.64 -9.86
C ILE A 47 12.20 16.77 -9.78
N ALA A 48 11.90 17.88 -9.09
CA ALA A 48 12.87 18.96 -8.90
C ALA A 48 14.14 18.46 -8.18
N THR A 49 13.99 17.55 -7.21
CA THR A 49 15.11 16.94 -6.49
C THR A 49 15.98 16.07 -7.41
N ILE A 50 15.36 15.22 -8.24
CA ILE A 50 16.05 14.36 -9.22
C ILE A 50 16.81 15.20 -10.26
N VAL A 51 16.18 16.25 -10.76
CA VAL A 51 16.81 17.18 -11.72
C VAL A 51 17.97 17.95 -11.07
N ALA A 52 17.82 18.37 -9.81
CA ALA A 52 18.89 19.04 -9.06
C ALA A 52 20.09 18.11 -8.77
N ASP A 53 19.88 16.80 -8.69
CA ASP A 53 20.94 15.78 -8.59
C ASP A 53 21.67 15.54 -9.94
N GLY A 54 21.29 16.23 -11.03
CA GLY A 54 21.93 16.13 -12.34
C GLY A 54 21.30 15.12 -13.30
N HIS A 55 20.17 14.52 -12.96
CA HIS A 55 19.49 13.54 -13.81
C HIS A 55 18.44 14.18 -14.73
N THR A 56 18.10 13.50 -15.81
CA THR A 56 17.00 13.90 -16.69
C THR A 56 15.70 13.27 -16.22
N ALA A 57 14.63 14.06 -16.07
CA ALA A 57 13.32 13.56 -15.73
C ALA A 57 12.35 13.63 -16.92
N LEU A 58 11.79 12.50 -17.31
CA LEU A 58 10.69 12.37 -18.26
C LEU A 58 9.40 12.10 -17.49
N VAL A 59 8.37 12.85 -17.77
CA VAL A 59 7.06 12.67 -17.15
C VAL A 59 6.00 12.49 -18.25
N GLN A 60 5.25 11.42 -18.17
CA GLN A 60 4.13 11.22 -19.08
C GLN A 60 3.02 12.22 -18.77
N ARG A 61 2.48 12.89 -19.82
CA ARG A 61 1.41 13.88 -19.65
C ARG A 61 0.23 13.33 -18.84
N GLY A 62 -0.22 14.14 -17.88
CA GLY A 62 -1.30 13.78 -16.98
C GLY A 62 -0.93 12.75 -15.92
N ALA A 63 0.35 12.44 -15.68
CA ALA A 63 0.78 11.46 -14.67
C ALA A 63 0.38 11.87 -13.24
N GLY A 64 0.32 13.17 -12.94
CA GLY A 64 -0.08 13.70 -11.63
C GLY A 64 -1.46 14.33 -11.59
N GLU A 65 -2.13 14.51 -12.74
CA GLU A 65 -3.34 15.32 -12.87
C GLU A 65 -4.45 14.92 -11.91
N LYS A 66 -4.73 13.63 -11.81
CA LYS A 66 -5.79 13.11 -10.92
C LYS A 66 -5.43 13.22 -9.43
N ALA A 67 -4.14 13.40 -9.11
CA ALA A 67 -3.67 13.69 -7.76
C ALA A 67 -3.56 15.21 -7.48
N GLY A 68 -3.93 16.06 -8.46
CA GLY A 68 -3.92 17.51 -8.34
C GLY A 68 -2.57 18.15 -8.64
N PHE A 69 -1.70 17.47 -9.40
CA PHE A 69 -0.43 18.00 -9.88
C PHE A 69 -0.50 18.16 -11.39
N GLU A 70 -0.54 19.42 -11.85
CA GLU A 70 -0.66 19.78 -13.25
C GLU A 70 0.65 19.55 -14.02
N ASP A 71 0.56 19.25 -15.32
CA ASP A 71 1.72 19.07 -16.20
C ASP A 71 2.70 20.25 -16.12
N GLN A 72 2.18 21.48 -16.03
CA GLN A 72 2.98 22.69 -15.92
C GLN A 72 3.84 22.74 -14.65
N GLU A 73 3.41 22.09 -13.57
CA GLU A 73 4.19 22.04 -12.32
C GLU A 73 5.41 21.12 -12.49
N TYR A 74 5.25 20.01 -13.21
CA TYR A 74 6.34 19.12 -13.58
C TYR A 74 7.35 19.80 -14.55
N GLU A 75 6.86 20.57 -15.52
CA GLU A 75 7.74 21.37 -16.39
C GLU A 75 8.54 22.41 -15.60
N LYS A 76 7.91 23.12 -14.67
CA LYS A 76 8.60 24.07 -13.76
C LYS A 76 9.60 23.38 -12.85
N ALA A 77 9.38 22.12 -12.49
CA ALA A 77 10.31 21.29 -11.73
C ALA A 77 11.50 20.80 -12.58
N GLY A 78 11.53 21.09 -13.88
CA GLY A 78 12.59 20.72 -14.80
C GLY A 78 12.35 19.42 -15.56
N ALA A 79 11.15 18.83 -15.50
CA ALA A 79 10.82 17.66 -16.30
C ALA A 79 10.59 18.00 -17.77
N ARG A 80 10.91 17.06 -18.64
CA ARG A 80 10.43 17.02 -20.00
C ARG A 80 9.17 16.17 -20.09
N LEU A 81 8.06 16.74 -20.54
CA LEU A 81 6.83 16.00 -20.76
C LEU A 81 6.91 15.17 -22.04
N VAL A 82 6.34 13.97 -22.00
CA VAL A 82 6.18 13.07 -23.15
C VAL A 82 4.74 12.59 -23.22
N ASP A 83 4.27 12.24 -24.41
CA ASP A 83 2.86 11.97 -24.65
C ASP A 83 2.49 10.50 -24.37
N THR A 84 3.42 9.57 -24.58
CA THR A 84 3.13 8.12 -24.53
C THR A 84 3.99 7.37 -23.50
N MET A 85 3.52 6.22 -23.08
CA MET A 85 4.30 5.32 -22.22
C MET A 85 5.49 4.71 -22.99
N GLU A 86 5.32 4.50 -24.30
CA GLU A 86 6.37 4.01 -25.20
C GLU A 86 7.56 4.98 -25.22
N ASP A 87 7.31 6.28 -25.17
CA ASP A 87 8.36 7.30 -25.07
C ASP A 87 9.14 7.19 -23.76
N ILE A 88 8.44 6.92 -22.65
CA ILE A 88 9.07 6.68 -21.33
C ILE A 88 9.91 5.40 -21.39
N TYR A 89 9.30 4.27 -21.75
CA TYR A 89 10.02 2.98 -21.80
C TYR A 89 11.19 3.02 -22.77
N GLY A 90 11.06 3.72 -23.90
CA GLY A 90 12.10 3.81 -24.94
C GLY A 90 13.31 4.63 -24.52
N GLN A 91 13.17 5.63 -23.64
CA GLN A 91 14.19 6.60 -23.30
C GLN A 91 14.70 6.52 -21.86
N ALA A 92 13.87 6.08 -20.90
CA ALA A 92 14.24 6.10 -19.50
C ALA A 92 15.09 4.87 -19.10
N ASP A 93 16.09 5.11 -18.24
CA ASP A 93 16.87 4.07 -17.58
C ASP A 93 16.17 3.53 -16.35
N PHE A 94 15.42 4.40 -15.66
CA PHE A 94 14.64 4.12 -14.46
C PHE A 94 13.17 4.47 -14.74
N VAL A 95 12.27 3.51 -14.66
CA VAL A 95 10.83 3.69 -14.91
C VAL A 95 10.04 3.39 -13.64
N THR A 96 9.08 4.25 -13.32
CA THR A 96 8.24 4.09 -12.13
C THR A 96 6.79 4.48 -12.36
N LYS A 97 5.90 3.83 -11.64
CA LYS A 97 4.48 4.15 -11.46
C LYS A 97 4.00 3.58 -10.12
N VAL A 98 2.74 3.82 -9.75
CA VAL A 98 2.20 3.38 -8.44
C VAL A 98 1.90 1.89 -8.41
N LYS A 99 1.16 1.39 -9.41
CA LYS A 99 0.62 0.03 -9.45
C LYS A 99 1.42 -0.90 -10.37
N GLU A 100 1.09 -2.18 -10.30
CA GLU A 100 1.62 -3.25 -11.12
C GLU A 100 1.60 -2.91 -12.62
N LEU A 101 2.48 -3.55 -13.39
CA LEU A 101 2.54 -3.39 -14.83
C LEU A 101 1.34 -4.11 -15.47
N GLU A 102 0.70 -3.44 -16.42
CA GLU A 102 -0.38 -4.01 -17.20
C GLU A 102 0.17 -4.78 -18.44
N PRO A 103 -0.56 -5.75 -19.00
CA PRO A 103 -0.09 -6.56 -20.11
C PRO A 103 0.41 -5.78 -21.34
N CYS A 104 -0.13 -4.58 -21.60
CA CYS A 104 0.33 -3.72 -22.69
C CYS A 104 1.74 -3.14 -22.44
N GLU A 105 2.21 -3.11 -21.20
CA GLU A 105 3.53 -2.60 -20.82
C GLU A 105 4.63 -3.67 -20.96
N PHE A 106 4.28 -4.97 -20.87
CA PHE A 106 5.25 -6.06 -20.90
C PHE A 106 6.18 -6.07 -22.13
N PRO A 107 5.70 -5.82 -23.36
CA PRO A 107 6.57 -5.76 -24.54
C PRO A 107 7.52 -4.56 -24.56
N LEU A 108 7.29 -3.57 -23.71
CA LEU A 108 8.08 -2.33 -23.67
C LEU A 108 9.28 -2.44 -22.73
N LEU A 109 9.32 -3.47 -21.87
CA LEU A 109 10.41 -3.70 -20.92
C LEU A 109 11.73 -3.98 -21.65
N ARG A 110 12.83 -3.39 -21.16
CA ARG A 110 14.16 -3.53 -21.78
C ARG A 110 15.16 -4.14 -20.80
N LYS A 111 16.07 -4.92 -21.33
CA LYS A 111 17.16 -5.51 -20.55
C LYS A 111 17.99 -4.42 -19.85
N GLY A 112 18.20 -4.60 -18.55
CA GLY A 112 18.95 -3.68 -17.70
C GLY A 112 18.22 -2.39 -17.31
N GLN A 113 17.02 -2.15 -17.83
CA GLN A 113 16.15 -1.05 -17.40
C GLN A 113 15.69 -1.28 -15.96
N ILE A 114 15.67 -0.24 -15.15
CA ILE A 114 15.23 -0.30 -13.76
C ILE A 114 13.72 -0.03 -13.71
N ILE A 115 12.97 -0.94 -13.10
CA ILE A 115 11.53 -0.82 -12.86
C ILE A 115 11.30 -0.75 -11.36
N PHE A 116 10.64 0.30 -10.89
CA PHE A 116 10.30 0.48 -9.49
C PHE A 116 8.79 0.71 -9.35
N THR A 117 8.05 -0.32 -8.99
CA THR A 117 6.58 -0.29 -8.90
C THR A 117 6.06 -1.33 -7.90
N CYS A 118 4.79 -1.25 -7.52
CA CYS A 118 4.14 -2.35 -6.81
C CYS A 118 3.96 -3.53 -7.75
N ILE A 119 4.55 -4.67 -7.43
CA ILE A 119 4.55 -5.87 -8.29
C ILE A 119 3.51 -6.89 -7.81
N HIS A 120 3.35 -7.05 -6.49
CA HIS A 120 2.46 -8.07 -5.88
C HIS A 120 2.63 -9.47 -6.50
N PRO A 121 3.84 -10.09 -6.46
CA PRO A 121 4.21 -11.23 -7.30
C PRO A 121 3.25 -12.43 -7.22
N ALA A 122 2.67 -12.66 -6.05
CA ALA A 122 1.75 -13.78 -5.84
C ALA A 122 0.38 -13.60 -6.52
N ALA A 123 -0.01 -12.34 -6.79
CA ALA A 123 -1.26 -12.03 -7.48
C ALA A 123 -1.08 -11.87 -9.01
N HIS A 124 0.14 -11.52 -9.45
CA HIS A 124 0.44 -11.18 -10.84
C HIS A 124 1.57 -12.02 -11.45
N PRO A 125 1.42 -13.37 -11.59
CA PRO A 125 2.49 -14.23 -12.09
C PRO A 125 2.90 -13.93 -13.55
N GLN A 126 2.01 -13.36 -14.37
CA GLN A 126 2.33 -12.97 -15.75
C GLN A 126 3.26 -11.76 -15.80
N GLU A 127 3.07 -10.79 -14.92
CA GLU A 127 3.97 -9.65 -14.75
C GLU A 127 5.37 -10.12 -14.32
N VAL A 128 5.43 -10.99 -13.33
CA VAL A 128 6.71 -11.60 -12.89
C VAL A 128 7.43 -12.29 -14.04
N GLN A 129 6.71 -13.07 -14.85
CA GLN A 129 7.30 -13.74 -16.01
C GLN A 129 7.82 -12.73 -17.05
N ALA A 130 7.06 -11.67 -17.33
CA ALA A 130 7.48 -10.61 -18.26
C ALA A 130 8.76 -9.89 -17.77
N ILE A 131 8.84 -9.58 -16.46
CA ILE A 131 10.02 -8.99 -15.82
C ILE A 131 11.23 -9.92 -15.99
N LEU A 132 11.06 -11.23 -15.74
CA LEU A 132 12.13 -12.23 -15.89
C LEU A 132 12.62 -12.34 -17.36
N ASP A 133 11.68 -12.44 -18.30
CA ASP A 133 11.98 -12.62 -19.72
C ASP A 133 12.66 -11.39 -20.33
N SER A 134 12.30 -10.18 -19.89
CA SER A 134 12.90 -8.94 -20.38
C SER A 134 14.35 -8.74 -19.91
N GLY A 135 14.72 -9.32 -18.76
CA GLY A 135 16.00 -9.07 -18.10
C GLY A 135 16.14 -7.65 -17.55
N CYS A 136 15.03 -6.96 -17.27
CA CYS A 136 15.03 -5.70 -16.54
C CYS A 136 15.36 -5.94 -15.05
N ILE A 137 15.67 -4.87 -14.34
CA ILE A 137 15.97 -4.86 -12.91
C ILE A 137 14.75 -4.33 -12.19
N ALA A 138 14.06 -5.14 -11.39
CA ALA A 138 12.84 -4.74 -10.74
C ALA A 138 12.98 -4.60 -9.22
N PHE A 139 12.39 -3.55 -8.69
CA PHE A 139 12.23 -3.29 -7.26
C PHE A 139 10.74 -3.25 -6.91
N THR A 140 10.37 -3.93 -5.83
CA THR A 140 8.99 -3.91 -5.34
C THR A 140 8.75 -2.72 -4.41
N ALA A 141 7.79 -1.88 -4.74
CA ALA A 141 7.49 -0.66 -4.00
C ALA A 141 6.57 -0.90 -2.79
N GLU A 142 5.84 -2.01 -2.74
CA GLU A 142 4.93 -2.31 -1.63
C GLU A 142 5.65 -2.51 -0.30
N ASP A 143 6.87 -3.02 -0.32
CA ASP A 143 7.67 -3.31 0.88
C ASP A 143 8.75 -2.25 1.17
N CYS A 144 8.82 -1.15 0.39
CA CYS A 144 9.89 -0.15 0.48
C CYS A 144 9.76 0.83 1.67
N HIS A 145 8.87 0.59 2.60
CA HIS A 145 8.50 1.52 3.65
C HIS A 145 9.08 1.14 5.02
N ARG A 146 10.30 1.58 5.30
CA ARG A 146 11.03 1.28 6.54
C ARG A 146 10.27 1.63 7.83
N TYR A 147 9.43 2.68 7.78
CA TYR A 147 8.71 3.21 8.95
C TYR A 147 7.18 3.03 8.87
N GLY A 148 6.72 2.14 8.01
CA GLY A 148 5.32 1.92 7.73
C GLY A 148 4.88 2.52 6.39
N SER A 149 3.96 1.85 5.72
CA SER A 149 3.49 2.25 4.40
C SER A 149 2.52 3.43 4.47
N PRO A 150 2.77 4.56 3.78
CA PRO A 150 1.81 5.65 3.65
C PRO A 150 0.51 5.20 2.99
N ASN A 151 0.58 4.23 2.08
CA ASN A 151 -0.59 3.65 1.44
C ASN A 151 -1.45 2.88 2.45
N CYS A 152 -0.82 2.12 3.37
CA CYS A 152 -1.52 1.44 4.47
C CYS A 152 -2.12 2.44 5.45
N GLU A 153 -1.41 3.52 5.77
CA GLU A 153 -1.94 4.60 6.61
C GLU A 153 -3.16 5.26 5.96
N ALA A 154 -3.07 5.61 4.69
CA ALA A 154 -4.18 6.18 3.92
C ALA A 154 -5.37 5.22 3.84
N ALA A 155 -5.13 3.91 3.62
CA ALA A 155 -6.17 2.89 3.60
C ALA A 155 -6.93 2.82 4.94
N GLY A 156 -6.22 2.80 6.06
CA GLY A 156 -6.82 2.76 7.39
C GLY A 156 -7.65 3.99 7.70
N LYS A 157 -7.10 5.19 7.46
CA LYS A 157 -7.81 6.47 7.71
C LYS A 157 -9.04 6.62 6.83
N GLN A 158 -8.89 6.42 5.53
CA GLN A 158 -9.99 6.57 4.59
C GLN A 158 -11.02 5.45 4.75
N GLY A 159 -10.60 4.20 4.97
CA GLY A 159 -11.50 3.08 5.26
C GLY A 159 -12.38 3.33 6.48
N ALA A 160 -11.82 3.93 7.54
CA ALA A 160 -12.59 4.33 8.72
C ALA A 160 -13.69 5.36 8.36
N LEU A 161 -13.37 6.37 7.55
CA LEU A 161 -14.36 7.37 7.10
C LEU A 161 -15.44 6.74 6.20
N MET A 162 -15.08 5.83 5.31
CA MET A 162 -16.03 5.11 4.46
C MET A 162 -16.93 4.17 5.28
N GLY A 163 -16.42 3.60 6.37
CA GLY A 163 -17.21 2.86 7.34
C GLY A 163 -18.25 3.75 8.02
N LEU A 164 -17.88 4.97 8.43
CA LEU A 164 -18.82 5.95 8.98
C LEU A 164 -19.87 6.38 7.96
N GLU A 165 -19.49 6.59 6.71
CA GLU A 165 -20.42 6.88 5.62
C GLU A 165 -21.39 5.71 5.39
N SER A 166 -20.88 4.46 5.43
CA SER A 166 -21.68 3.25 5.29
C SER A 166 -22.67 3.06 6.45
N MET A 167 -22.38 3.65 7.63
CA MET A 167 -23.29 3.64 8.79
C MET A 167 -24.53 4.52 8.62
N LEU A 168 -24.54 5.44 7.65
CA LEU A 168 -25.67 6.31 7.39
C LEU A 168 -26.91 5.49 6.98
N SER A 169 -28.09 5.86 7.46
CA SER A 169 -29.35 5.18 7.15
C SER A 169 -29.66 5.15 5.65
N ILE A 170 -29.26 6.18 4.92
CA ILE A 170 -29.40 6.26 3.45
C ILE A 170 -28.53 5.24 2.71
N ASN A 171 -27.52 4.69 3.36
CA ASN A 171 -26.63 3.65 2.82
C ASN A 171 -26.90 2.25 3.39
N GLY A 172 -28.04 2.08 4.09
CA GLY A 172 -28.44 0.80 4.70
C GLY A 172 -27.90 0.57 6.13
N GLY A 173 -27.08 1.49 6.63
CA GLY A 173 -26.56 1.45 7.99
C GLY A 173 -27.60 1.78 9.06
N LYS A 174 -27.26 1.57 10.35
CA LYS A 174 -28.12 1.87 11.50
C LYS A 174 -28.42 3.36 11.69
N GLY A 175 -27.69 4.27 11.03
CA GLY A 175 -27.79 5.70 11.25
C GLY A 175 -27.25 6.17 12.61
N LYS A 176 -26.28 5.45 13.19
CA LYS A 176 -25.67 5.79 14.48
C LYS A 176 -24.53 6.79 14.30
N PHE A 177 -24.51 7.83 15.11
CA PHE A 177 -23.46 8.84 15.04
C PHE A 177 -22.22 8.42 15.83
N VAL A 178 -21.03 8.69 15.30
CA VAL A 178 -19.75 8.18 15.80
C VAL A 178 -19.50 8.50 17.28
N SER A 179 -19.71 9.76 17.71
CA SER A 179 -19.55 10.19 19.10
C SER A 179 -20.83 10.08 19.93
N GLY A 180 -21.92 9.60 19.33
CA GLY A 180 -23.25 9.68 19.93
C GLY A 180 -23.84 11.10 19.87
N LEU A 181 -24.99 11.27 20.49
CA LEU A 181 -25.70 12.55 20.63
C LEU A 181 -26.18 12.70 22.07
N GLY A 182 -26.65 13.86 22.47
CA GLY A 182 -27.33 14.00 23.77
C GLY A 182 -28.47 12.97 23.89
N GLY A 183 -28.35 12.04 24.84
CA GLY A 183 -29.30 10.96 25.02
C GLY A 183 -29.06 9.69 24.17
N ALA A 184 -28.09 9.68 23.26
CA ALA A 184 -27.74 8.52 22.46
C ALA A 184 -26.23 8.16 22.61
N PRO A 185 -25.88 6.85 22.81
CA PRO A 185 -24.51 6.46 23.04
C PRO A 185 -23.66 6.53 21.77
N ALA A 186 -22.33 6.69 21.95
CA ALA A 186 -21.35 6.61 20.88
C ALA A 186 -21.32 5.23 20.20
N MET A 187 -20.85 5.22 18.96
CA MET A 187 -20.65 4.00 18.17
C MET A 187 -19.58 3.10 18.81
N ARG A 188 -19.83 1.80 18.82
CA ARG A 188 -18.86 0.77 19.22
C ARG A 188 -18.19 0.18 17.98
N VAL A 189 -16.88 0.31 17.91
CA VAL A 189 -16.08 -0.11 16.76
C VAL A 189 -15.09 -1.18 17.20
N LEU A 190 -15.01 -2.25 16.41
CA LEU A 190 -14.06 -3.33 16.55
C LEU A 190 -13.05 -3.26 15.41
N ILE A 191 -11.76 -3.13 15.73
CA ILE A 191 -10.67 -3.15 14.76
C ILE A 191 -9.93 -4.49 14.91
N LEU A 192 -9.93 -5.29 13.85
CA LEU A 192 -9.18 -6.53 13.75
C LEU A 192 -7.82 -6.23 13.13
N GLY A 193 -6.73 -6.43 13.90
CA GLY A 193 -5.36 -6.11 13.53
C GLY A 193 -4.91 -4.71 13.98
N GLY A 194 -3.87 -4.66 14.81
CA GLY A 194 -3.23 -3.45 15.34
C GLY A 194 -1.97 -3.02 14.57
N GLY A 195 -1.83 -3.44 13.29
CA GLY A 195 -0.77 -3.03 12.39
C GLY A 195 -0.95 -1.59 11.88
N THR A 196 -0.20 -1.19 10.86
CA THR A 196 -0.24 0.18 10.30
C THR A 196 -1.65 0.61 9.90
N VAL A 197 -2.39 -0.24 9.21
CA VAL A 197 -3.77 0.02 8.78
C VAL A 197 -4.69 0.22 9.99
N GLY A 198 -4.65 -0.72 10.95
CA GLY A 198 -5.52 -0.66 12.13
C GLY A 198 -5.21 0.52 13.04
N GLN A 199 -3.94 0.88 13.22
CA GLN A 199 -3.53 2.06 13.98
C GLN A 199 -3.98 3.36 13.30
N ALA A 200 -3.91 3.42 11.98
CA ALA A 200 -4.39 4.55 11.20
C ALA A 200 -5.92 4.72 11.34
N ALA A 201 -6.68 3.63 11.21
CA ALA A 201 -8.12 3.63 11.43
C ALA A 201 -8.48 4.04 12.88
N LEU A 202 -7.77 3.47 13.86
CA LEU A 202 -7.93 3.81 15.28
C LEU A 202 -7.75 5.32 15.52
N SER A 203 -6.72 5.93 14.92
CA SER A 203 -6.44 7.36 15.11
C SER A 203 -7.60 8.25 14.72
N VAL A 204 -8.27 7.95 13.61
CA VAL A 204 -9.45 8.69 13.13
C VAL A 204 -10.66 8.44 14.03
N LEU A 205 -10.98 7.18 14.28
CA LEU A 205 -12.19 6.80 15.02
C LEU A 205 -12.14 7.29 16.48
N TYR A 206 -10.97 7.20 17.10
CA TYR A 206 -10.73 7.71 18.45
C TYR A 206 -10.89 9.23 18.50
N ALA A 207 -10.28 9.96 17.56
CA ALA A 207 -10.41 11.43 17.48
C ALA A 207 -11.86 11.89 17.27
N LEU A 208 -12.65 11.08 16.54
CA LEU A 208 -14.08 11.36 16.33
C LEU A 208 -14.98 10.91 17.48
N GLY A 209 -14.44 10.31 18.54
CA GLY A 209 -15.17 9.95 19.75
C GLY A 209 -15.87 8.59 19.71
N ALA A 210 -15.49 7.69 18.83
CA ALA A 210 -15.94 6.29 18.87
C ALA A 210 -15.44 5.56 20.12
N ARG A 211 -16.17 4.54 20.56
CA ARG A 211 -15.69 3.55 21.54
C ARG A 211 -15.02 2.43 20.78
N VAL A 212 -13.68 2.37 20.84
CA VAL A 212 -12.90 1.44 20.01
C VAL A 212 -12.33 0.31 20.85
N THR A 213 -12.49 -0.91 20.36
CA THR A 213 -11.77 -2.11 20.79
C THR A 213 -10.82 -2.53 19.67
N VAL A 214 -9.53 -2.67 19.98
CA VAL A 214 -8.52 -3.20 19.02
C VAL A 214 -8.18 -4.63 19.39
N MET A 215 -8.20 -5.52 18.41
CA MET A 215 -7.80 -6.91 18.57
C MET A 215 -6.56 -7.23 17.74
N ASP A 216 -5.60 -7.92 18.33
CA ASP A 216 -4.39 -8.40 17.65
C ASP A 216 -3.93 -9.71 18.30
N ILE A 217 -3.20 -10.53 17.56
CA ILE A 217 -2.53 -11.73 18.10
C ILE A 217 -1.27 -11.39 18.89
N ASN A 218 -0.68 -10.21 18.63
CA ASN A 218 0.53 -9.72 19.29
C ASN A 218 0.18 -8.85 20.50
N ILE A 219 0.33 -9.43 21.69
CA ILE A 219 0.09 -8.72 22.95
C ILE A 219 1.00 -7.49 23.12
N GLY A 220 2.19 -7.48 22.51
CA GLY A 220 3.10 -6.33 22.55
C GLY A 220 2.51 -5.10 21.85
N ILE A 221 1.85 -5.29 20.72
CA ILE A 221 1.10 -4.25 20.00
C ILE A 221 -0.04 -3.74 20.88
N LEU A 222 -0.84 -4.63 21.43
CA LEU A 222 -1.98 -4.28 22.29
C LEU A 222 -1.55 -3.45 23.51
N ARG A 223 -0.46 -3.84 24.17
CA ARG A 223 0.11 -3.09 25.31
C ARG A 223 0.60 -1.69 24.89
N THR A 224 1.21 -1.60 23.72
CA THR A 224 1.70 -0.31 23.19
C THR A 224 0.54 0.62 22.90
N LEU A 225 -0.47 0.15 22.20
CA LEU A 225 -1.67 0.93 21.89
C LEU A 225 -2.42 1.36 23.15
N LYS A 226 -2.60 0.45 24.12
CA LYS A 226 -3.25 0.77 25.38
C LYS A 226 -2.57 1.95 26.10
N ARG A 227 -1.24 1.93 26.18
CA ARG A 227 -0.44 3.05 26.76
C ARG A 227 -0.52 4.33 25.94
N GLN A 228 -0.43 4.22 24.60
CA GLN A 228 -0.47 5.37 23.70
C GLN A 228 -1.79 6.14 23.82
N TYR A 229 -2.89 5.43 23.98
CA TYR A 229 -4.23 6.01 24.13
C TYR A 229 -4.66 6.16 25.58
N GLN A 230 -3.71 6.13 26.56
CA GLN A 230 -3.92 6.44 27.96
C GLN A 230 -5.08 5.65 28.60
N GLU A 231 -5.17 4.36 28.28
CA GLU A 231 -6.23 3.43 28.72
C GLU A 231 -7.65 3.75 28.21
N HIS A 232 -7.82 4.71 27.30
CA HIS A 232 -9.13 5.14 26.78
C HIS A 232 -9.67 4.28 25.64
N ILE A 233 -8.94 3.24 25.23
CA ILE A 233 -9.41 2.22 24.27
C ILE A 233 -9.43 0.87 24.96
N ASP A 234 -10.24 -0.05 24.44
CA ASP A 234 -10.20 -1.44 24.84
C ASP A 234 -9.27 -2.24 23.91
N THR A 235 -8.64 -3.28 24.46
CA THR A 235 -7.79 -4.19 23.70
C THR A 235 -8.08 -5.62 24.10
N MET A 236 -8.10 -6.55 23.13
CA MET A 236 -8.39 -7.96 23.37
C MET A 236 -7.57 -8.84 22.41
N LEU A 237 -7.20 -10.05 22.84
CA LEU A 237 -6.54 -11.01 21.96
C LEU A 237 -7.48 -11.39 20.81
N CYS A 238 -6.97 -11.38 19.59
CA CYS A 238 -7.75 -11.71 18.40
C CYS A 238 -7.91 -13.23 18.29
N THR A 239 -9.05 -13.71 18.72
CA THR A 239 -9.53 -15.09 18.51
C THR A 239 -10.98 -15.07 18.04
N LYS A 240 -11.40 -16.12 17.36
CA LYS A 240 -12.78 -16.25 16.85
C LYS A 240 -13.82 -16.15 17.96
N GLU A 241 -13.54 -16.76 19.11
CA GLU A 241 -14.41 -16.76 20.28
C GLU A 241 -14.56 -15.34 20.86
N ASN A 242 -13.45 -14.61 21.00
CA ASN A 242 -13.46 -13.24 21.50
C ASN A 242 -14.19 -12.29 20.55
N ILE A 243 -14.02 -12.50 19.23
CA ILE A 243 -14.75 -11.72 18.21
C ILE A 243 -16.26 -12.00 18.37
N ALA A 244 -16.67 -13.27 18.40
CA ALA A 244 -18.08 -13.67 18.54
C ALA A 244 -18.73 -13.07 19.81
N GLN A 245 -17.98 -12.96 20.89
CA GLN A 245 -18.44 -12.33 22.14
C GLN A 245 -18.74 -10.83 21.98
N LEU A 246 -17.96 -10.12 21.14
CA LEU A 246 -18.10 -8.66 20.97
C LEU A 246 -19.09 -8.26 19.88
N LEU A 247 -19.33 -9.11 18.87
CA LEU A 247 -20.16 -8.80 17.70
C LEU A 247 -21.58 -8.33 18.04
N PRO A 248 -22.31 -8.89 19.04
CA PRO A 248 -23.67 -8.43 19.37
C PRO A 248 -23.76 -6.95 19.73
N ASP A 249 -22.72 -6.42 20.34
CA ASP A 249 -22.63 -5.03 20.80
C ASP A 249 -21.88 -4.12 19.81
N THR A 250 -21.33 -4.68 18.72
CA THR A 250 -20.50 -3.95 17.75
C THR A 250 -21.38 -3.32 16.66
N ASP A 251 -21.15 -2.06 16.41
CA ASP A 251 -21.82 -1.31 15.33
C ASP A 251 -21.01 -1.40 14.01
N MET A 252 -19.70 -1.38 14.11
CA MET A 252 -18.81 -1.43 12.94
C MET A 252 -17.57 -2.29 13.23
N VAL A 253 -17.21 -3.15 12.29
CA VAL A 253 -15.96 -3.91 12.27
C VAL A 253 -15.07 -3.38 11.15
N LEU A 254 -13.78 -3.15 11.43
CA LEU A 254 -12.77 -2.92 10.41
C LEU A 254 -11.80 -4.09 10.37
N ASN A 255 -11.73 -4.81 9.24
CA ASN A 255 -10.74 -5.84 9.01
C ASN A 255 -9.45 -5.22 8.45
N CYS A 256 -8.39 -5.27 9.26
CA CYS A 256 -7.05 -4.77 8.95
C CYS A 256 -5.99 -5.88 9.06
N VAL A 257 -6.43 -7.15 9.06
CA VAL A 257 -5.55 -8.31 9.24
C VAL A 257 -5.01 -8.77 7.88
N LYS A 258 -3.71 -8.92 7.77
CA LYS A 258 -3.11 -9.65 6.64
C LYS A 258 -3.35 -11.14 6.86
N TRP A 259 -4.31 -11.71 6.11
CA TRP A 259 -4.70 -13.12 6.27
C TRP A 259 -3.73 -14.04 5.55
N PRO A 260 -3.35 -15.20 6.14
CA PRO A 260 -2.47 -16.15 5.48
C PRO A 260 -3.10 -16.72 4.21
N LYS A 261 -2.38 -16.65 3.09
CA LYS A 261 -2.83 -17.24 1.83
C LYS A 261 -3.01 -18.75 1.95
N GLY A 262 -4.11 -19.26 1.39
CA GLY A 262 -4.43 -20.69 1.46
C GLY A 262 -5.00 -21.16 2.80
N CYS A 263 -5.25 -20.26 3.74
CA CYS A 263 -6.02 -20.59 4.95
C CYS A 263 -7.49 -20.75 4.56
N ASN A 264 -8.11 -21.87 4.99
CA ASN A 264 -9.53 -22.16 4.76
C ASN A 264 -10.40 -21.83 5.98
N ASP A 265 -9.87 -21.05 6.92
CA ASP A 265 -10.60 -20.59 8.10
C ASP A 265 -10.87 -19.10 8.02
N PHE A 266 -11.86 -18.61 8.75
CA PHE A 266 -12.27 -17.21 8.78
C PHE A 266 -12.29 -16.70 10.21
N LEU A 267 -11.95 -15.43 10.42
CA LEU A 267 -12.18 -14.76 11.70
C LEU A 267 -13.66 -14.45 11.91
N ILE A 268 -14.35 -14.05 10.84
CA ILE A 268 -15.79 -13.84 10.84
C ILE A 268 -16.39 -14.71 9.72
N ASP A 269 -17.08 -15.77 10.10
CA ASP A 269 -17.84 -16.59 9.16
C ASP A 269 -19.29 -16.10 9.01
N ARG A 270 -20.01 -16.64 8.00
CA ARG A 270 -21.39 -16.24 7.71
C ARG A 270 -22.34 -16.43 8.88
N SER A 271 -22.10 -17.42 9.75
CA SER A 271 -22.93 -17.64 10.94
C SER A 271 -22.77 -16.52 11.96
N MET A 272 -21.57 -15.94 12.06
CA MET A 272 -21.26 -14.85 12.96
C MET A 272 -21.87 -13.50 12.52
N LEU A 273 -22.17 -13.31 11.23
CA LEU A 273 -22.90 -12.12 10.76
C LEU A 273 -24.25 -11.97 11.46
N LYS A 274 -24.91 -13.09 11.79
CA LYS A 274 -26.20 -13.09 12.49
C LYS A 274 -26.11 -12.61 13.94
N LEU A 275 -24.89 -12.56 14.50
CA LEU A 275 -24.66 -11.96 15.82
C LEU A 275 -24.65 -10.45 15.77
N MET A 276 -24.37 -9.87 14.60
CA MET A 276 -24.37 -8.43 14.41
C MET A 276 -25.80 -7.90 14.24
N GLY A 277 -26.06 -6.74 14.79
CA GLY A 277 -27.36 -6.10 14.62
C GLY A 277 -27.56 -5.63 13.17
N LYS A 278 -28.80 -5.68 12.67
CA LYS A 278 -29.14 -5.20 11.33
C LYS A 278 -28.65 -3.75 11.11
N GLY A 279 -28.02 -3.49 9.96
CA GLY A 279 -27.42 -2.19 9.61
C GLY A 279 -26.09 -1.94 10.32
N SER A 280 -25.48 -2.94 10.98
CA SER A 280 -24.05 -2.89 11.33
C SER A 280 -23.22 -2.88 10.06
N VAL A 281 -21.97 -2.44 10.18
CA VAL A 281 -21.06 -2.27 9.02
C VAL A 281 -19.83 -3.16 9.20
N ILE A 282 -19.38 -3.79 8.13
CA ILE A 282 -18.05 -4.39 7.99
C ILE A 282 -17.29 -3.61 6.92
N VAL A 283 -16.11 -3.12 7.27
CA VAL A 283 -15.14 -2.52 6.33
C VAL A 283 -14.00 -3.51 6.18
N ASP A 284 -13.87 -4.14 5.02
CA ASP A 284 -12.72 -4.99 4.74
C ASP A 284 -11.65 -4.20 3.98
N ILE A 285 -10.63 -3.74 4.73
CA ILE A 285 -9.53 -2.94 4.19
C ILE A 285 -8.42 -3.85 3.63
N SER A 286 -8.31 -5.07 4.13
CA SER A 286 -7.32 -6.05 3.67
C SER A 286 -7.59 -6.51 2.25
N ASN A 287 -8.86 -6.62 1.89
CA ASN A 287 -9.35 -6.89 0.54
C ASN A 287 -8.71 -8.14 -0.10
N ASP A 288 -8.64 -9.22 0.68
CA ASP A 288 -8.06 -10.50 0.27
C ASP A 288 -9.17 -11.50 -0.09
N ASP A 289 -9.18 -12.03 -1.31
CA ASP A 289 -9.99 -13.20 -1.67
C ASP A 289 -9.66 -14.38 -0.76
N ASN A 290 -10.69 -15.03 -0.20
CA ASN A 290 -10.56 -16.03 0.85
C ASN A 290 -9.79 -15.51 2.08
N GLY A 291 -10.00 -14.23 2.42
CA GLY A 291 -9.40 -13.54 3.54
C GLY A 291 -10.07 -13.87 4.88
N ALA A 292 -9.94 -12.95 5.84
CA ALA A 292 -10.45 -13.14 7.21
C ALA A 292 -11.99 -13.12 7.34
N ILE A 293 -12.70 -12.59 6.34
CA ILE A 293 -14.17 -12.43 6.33
C ILE A 293 -14.76 -13.32 5.23
N GLU A 294 -15.57 -14.32 5.61
CA GLU A 294 -16.16 -15.28 4.67
C GLU A 294 -17.12 -14.66 3.65
N SER A 295 -17.84 -13.61 4.06
CA SER A 295 -18.80 -12.89 3.21
C SER A 295 -18.16 -11.86 2.28
N PHE A 296 -16.82 -11.76 2.29
CA PHE A 296 -16.11 -10.80 1.45
C PHE A 296 -16.33 -11.06 -0.03
N HIS A 297 -16.57 -10.00 -0.78
CA HIS A 297 -16.29 -9.90 -2.21
C HIS A 297 -15.90 -8.46 -2.56
N GLU A 298 -14.97 -8.32 -3.49
CA GLU A 298 -14.44 -7.03 -3.89
C GLU A 298 -15.53 -6.11 -4.45
N THR A 299 -15.44 -4.83 -4.09
CA THR A 299 -16.29 -3.76 -4.62
C THR A 299 -15.45 -2.64 -5.23
N THR A 300 -16.10 -1.72 -5.95
CA THR A 300 -15.46 -0.58 -6.61
C THR A 300 -15.90 0.74 -5.98
N HIS A 301 -15.20 1.82 -6.29
CA HIS A 301 -15.59 3.17 -5.81
C HIS A 301 -16.96 3.61 -6.35
N GLU A 302 -17.39 3.12 -7.52
CA GLU A 302 -18.70 3.43 -8.11
C GLU A 302 -19.84 2.65 -7.42
N ASN A 303 -19.55 1.41 -7.00
CA ASN A 303 -20.50 0.53 -6.31
C ASN A 303 -19.86 -0.01 -5.03
N PRO A 304 -19.70 0.83 -3.99
CA PRO A 304 -18.79 0.53 -2.89
C PRO A 304 -19.34 -0.42 -1.84
N ARG A 305 -20.65 -0.74 -1.88
CA ARG A 305 -21.32 -1.46 -0.80
C ARG A 305 -22.23 -2.55 -1.30
N TYR A 306 -22.41 -3.57 -0.47
CA TYR A 306 -23.49 -4.56 -0.57
C TYR A 306 -24.00 -4.92 0.83
N ILE A 307 -25.13 -5.61 0.90
CA ILE A 307 -25.73 -6.04 2.17
C ILE A 307 -25.85 -7.56 2.15
N GLU A 308 -25.30 -8.21 3.18
CA GLU A 308 -25.44 -9.64 3.41
C GLU A 308 -25.84 -9.91 4.87
N GLU A 309 -26.82 -10.78 5.10
CA GLU A 309 -27.43 -11.07 6.42
C GLU A 309 -27.82 -9.80 7.20
N GLY A 310 -28.16 -8.71 6.48
CA GLY A 310 -28.52 -7.43 7.07
C GLY A 310 -27.34 -6.56 7.52
N VAL A 311 -26.11 -6.98 7.28
CA VAL A 311 -24.86 -6.24 7.54
C VAL A 311 -24.39 -5.56 6.27
N VAL A 312 -24.05 -4.28 6.34
CA VAL A 312 -23.50 -3.51 5.23
C VAL A 312 -22.01 -3.81 5.11
N HIS A 313 -21.57 -4.18 3.93
CA HIS A 313 -20.16 -4.45 3.62
C HIS A 313 -19.60 -3.33 2.74
N TYR A 314 -18.43 -2.82 3.09
CA TYR A 314 -17.60 -1.93 2.27
C TYR A 314 -16.27 -2.63 2.03
N CYS A 315 -16.04 -3.07 0.80
CA CYS A 315 -14.91 -3.92 0.42
C CYS A 315 -14.20 -3.38 -0.84
N VAL A 316 -14.08 -2.05 -0.93
CA VAL A 316 -13.48 -1.39 -2.09
C VAL A 316 -11.99 -1.67 -2.14
N SER A 317 -11.53 -2.18 -3.30
CA SER A 317 -10.09 -2.25 -3.57
C SER A 317 -9.52 -0.85 -3.80
N ASN A 318 -8.25 -0.68 -3.45
CA ASN A 318 -7.54 0.57 -3.70
C ASN A 318 -8.12 1.81 -2.97
N ILE A 319 -8.59 1.64 -1.72
CA ILE A 319 -9.08 2.74 -0.87
C ILE A 319 -8.14 3.98 -0.88
N PRO A 320 -6.79 3.85 -0.83
CA PRO A 320 -5.88 4.99 -0.87
C PRO A 320 -5.97 5.85 -2.13
N GLY A 321 -6.43 5.28 -3.25
CA GLY A 321 -6.62 6.01 -4.50
C GLY A 321 -7.66 7.13 -4.40
N ALA A 322 -8.63 7.00 -3.50
CA ALA A 322 -9.67 8.01 -3.29
C ALA A 322 -9.15 9.31 -2.65
N ILE A 323 -8.00 9.27 -1.97
CA ILE A 323 -7.33 10.45 -1.37
C ILE A 323 -5.97 10.66 -2.03
N ALA A 324 -5.97 10.67 -3.37
CA ALA A 324 -4.79 10.61 -4.21
C ALA A 324 -3.74 11.68 -3.91
N ASN A 325 -4.14 12.92 -3.66
CA ASN A 325 -3.21 14.02 -3.39
C ASN A 325 -2.35 13.75 -2.15
N SER A 326 -2.97 13.58 -0.99
CA SER A 326 -2.26 13.35 0.27
C SER A 326 -1.44 12.05 0.23
N THR A 327 -2.00 11.00 -0.38
CA THR A 327 -1.31 9.72 -0.50
C THR A 327 -0.10 9.81 -1.41
N SER A 328 -0.20 10.53 -2.53
CA SER A 328 0.92 10.75 -3.46
C SER A 328 2.07 11.50 -2.79
N ILE A 329 1.79 12.57 -2.06
CA ILE A 329 2.82 13.34 -1.32
C ILE A 329 3.54 12.43 -0.31
N ALA A 330 2.78 11.70 0.51
CA ALA A 330 3.36 10.83 1.52
C ALA A 330 4.12 9.64 0.91
N TYR A 331 3.61 9.08 -0.19
CA TYR A 331 4.25 7.97 -0.90
C TYR A 331 5.54 8.43 -1.57
N ALA A 332 5.51 9.53 -2.32
CA ALA A 332 6.68 10.11 -2.95
C ALA A 332 7.80 10.41 -1.93
N ALA A 333 7.46 11.03 -0.79
CA ALA A 333 8.40 11.28 0.29
C ALA A 333 9.05 10.00 0.84
N SER A 334 8.34 8.87 0.84
CA SER A 334 8.87 7.59 1.34
C SER A 334 9.78 6.89 0.34
N VAL A 335 9.60 7.09 -0.97
CA VAL A 335 10.36 6.39 -2.03
C VAL A 335 11.52 7.22 -2.59
N ILE A 336 11.48 8.55 -2.50
CA ILE A 336 12.53 9.41 -3.07
C ILE A 336 13.94 9.08 -2.56
N PRO A 337 14.19 8.67 -1.30
CA PRO A 337 15.51 8.25 -0.88
C PRO A 337 16.04 7.05 -1.68
N HIS A 338 15.16 6.10 -2.02
CA HIS A 338 15.51 4.92 -2.82
C HIS A 338 15.80 5.29 -4.27
N PHE A 339 14.97 6.16 -4.87
CA PHE A 339 15.20 6.67 -6.22
C PHE A 339 16.56 7.34 -6.33
N ARG A 340 16.86 8.28 -5.44
CA ARG A 340 18.12 9.00 -5.41
C ARG A 340 19.32 8.07 -5.18
N ALA A 341 19.19 7.07 -4.29
CA ALA A 341 20.25 6.11 -4.06
C ALA A 341 20.59 5.33 -5.34
N ILE A 342 19.59 4.89 -6.08
CA ILE A 342 19.78 4.13 -7.33
C ILE A 342 20.30 5.04 -8.44
N LEU A 343 19.71 6.22 -8.62
CA LEU A 343 20.10 7.17 -9.68
C LEU A 343 21.53 7.67 -9.50
N ASN A 344 21.90 8.08 -8.27
CA ASN A 344 23.21 8.67 -7.98
C ASN A 344 24.36 7.64 -7.91
N HIS A 345 24.07 6.37 -7.59
CA HIS A 345 25.13 5.39 -7.32
C HIS A 345 25.03 4.13 -8.16
N GLY A 346 23.96 3.97 -8.94
CA GLY A 346 23.65 2.71 -9.61
C GLY A 346 23.15 1.64 -8.64
N VAL A 347 22.53 0.59 -9.20
CA VAL A 347 21.84 -0.46 -8.42
C VAL A 347 22.77 -1.17 -7.43
N ALA A 348 23.95 -1.61 -7.89
CA ALA A 348 24.86 -2.42 -7.07
C ALA A 348 25.34 -1.65 -5.82
N GLU A 349 25.80 -0.43 -6.00
CA GLU A 349 26.30 0.40 -4.90
C GLU A 349 25.18 0.87 -3.99
N ALA A 350 24.01 1.23 -4.54
CA ALA A 350 22.84 1.58 -3.74
C ALA A 350 22.43 0.44 -2.80
N CYS A 351 22.42 -0.80 -3.29
CA CYS A 351 22.13 -1.99 -2.48
C CYS A 351 23.19 -2.27 -1.41
N VAL A 352 24.45 -1.98 -1.67
CA VAL A 352 25.54 -2.11 -0.67
C VAL A 352 25.40 -1.05 0.42
N ARG A 353 25.07 0.18 0.05
CA ARG A 353 24.89 1.30 1.01
C ARG A 353 23.63 1.16 1.84
N ASP A 354 22.56 0.63 1.25
CA ASP A 354 21.28 0.40 1.92
C ASP A 354 20.84 -1.07 1.76
N GLY A 355 21.18 -1.88 2.77
CA GLY A 355 20.78 -3.30 2.78
C GLY A 355 19.26 -3.51 2.76
N PHE A 356 18.47 -2.51 3.17
CA PHE A 356 17.02 -2.55 3.05
C PHE A 356 16.60 -2.46 1.57
N LEU A 357 17.22 -1.59 0.78
CA LEU A 357 16.96 -1.50 -0.66
C LEU A 357 17.30 -2.83 -1.38
N CYS A 358 18.35 -3.51 -0.93
CA CYS A 358 18.71 -4.84 -1.45
C CYS A 358 17.60 -5.89 -1.25
N LEU A 359 16.80 -5.79 -0.19
CA LEU A 359 15.67 -6.69 0.05
C LEU A 359 14.50 -6.46 -0.92
N LEU A 360 14.40 -5.28 -1.50
CA LEU A 360 13.37 -4.92 -2.47
C LEU A 360 13.73 -5.36 -3.90
N TYR A 361 14.99 -5.75 -4.11
CA TYR A 361 15.50 -6.16 -5.40
C TYR A 361 14.96 -7.53 -5.78
N THR A 362 14.16 -7.58 -6.84
CA THR A 362 13.70 -8.82 -7.47
C THR A 362 14.53 -9.04 -8.71
N SER A 363 15.68 -9.72 -8.55
CA SER A 363 16.46 -10.17 -9.68
C SER A 363 16.00 -11.56 -10.13
N PRO A 364 16.06 -11.87 -11.43
CA PRO A 364 15.89 -13.23 -11.91
C PRO A 364 17.09 -14.09 -11.48
N SER A 365 17.23 -14.35 -10.18
CA SER A 365 18.15 -15.36 -9.68
C SER A 365 17.43 -16.72 -9.65
N PRO A 366 18.05 -17.81 -10.12
CA PRO A 366 17.49 -19.17 -9.97
C PRO A 366 17.18 -19.55 -8.51
N ARG A 367 17.72 -18.81 -7.52
CA ARG A 367 17.45 -19.00 -6.08
C ARG A 367 16.15 -18.38 -5.61
N ASP A 368 15.56 -17.45 -6.37
CA ASP A 368 14.32 -16.78 -5.98
C ASP A 368 13.07 -17.60 -6.34
N THR A 369 13.18 -18.51 -7.31
CA THR A 369 12.13 -19.49 -7.63
C THR A 369 11.94 -20.58 -6.57
N GLU A 370 12.91 -20.77 -5.66
CA GLU A 370 12.79 -21.72 -4.55
C GLU A 370 12.15 -21.11 -3.29
N ARG A 371 12.09 -19.77 -3.15
CA ARG A 371 11.47 -19.09 -2.01
C ARG A 371 9.97 -18.84 -2.19
N SER A 372 9.44 -19.04 -3.38
CA SER A 372 8.01 -18.89 -3.70
C SER A 372 7.23 -20.21 -3.76
N ARG A 373 7.81 -21.30 -3.24
CA ARG A 373 7.14 -22.60 -3.10
C ARG A 373 6.81 -22.92 -1.65
#